data_90cb58b5e2f4ec11fcf6cbb245187a8d
#
_entry.id   90cb58b5e2f4ec11fcf6cbb245187a8d
#
_cell.length_a   1.000
_cell.length_b   1.000
_cell.length_c   1.000
_cell.angle_alpha   90.00
_cell.angle_beta   90.00
_cell.angle_gamma   90.00
#
_symmetry.space_group_name_H-M   'P 1'
#
loop_
_entity.id
_entity.type
_entity.pdbx_description
1 polymer ?
#
loop_
_entity_poly.entity_id
_entity_poly.type
_entity_poly.pdbx_seq_one_letter_code
_entity_poly.pdbx_strand_id
1 'polypeptide(L)'
;QKLNVENIDCRIDGAEIGKHGRAGYIFNSKINGIDEADALLIVGSNPKIEAPVLNARIRKRYLQGNFPIALIGENNNLTYPFNYMGSNSIDIKKLRDKNHETYKILMDAERPMIIVGMGALTNGSGPAILHELRELGELFGVIKKDWNGFNVLHTSAGRTGALDVGCLPSKKGLSAKQIFSESENSNISFIWLIGVDNKEVLNLK
;
A
#
# COMPACT_ATOMS: atom_id res chain seq x y z
N GLN A 1 8.20 9.70 -23.60
CA GLN A 1 8.68 11.04 -23.99
C GLN A 1 8.80 11.19 -25.51
N LYS A 2 9.39 10.20 -26.24
CA LYS A 2 9.54 10.29 -27.69
C LYS A 2 8.22 10.23 -28.47
N LEU A 3 7.20 9.56 -27.94
CA LEU A 3 5.88 9.42 -28.58
C LEU A 3 4.88 10.49 -28.15
N ASN A 4 5.26 11.35 -27.20
CA ASN A 4 4.41 12.41 -26.66
C ASN A 4 3.01 11.93 -26.20
N VAL A 5 2.93 10.74 -25.60
CA VAL A 5 1.69 10.13 -25.10
C VAL A 5 1.35 10.73 -23.75
N GLU A 6 0.14 11.29 -23.61
CA GLU A 6 -0.37 11.84 -22.35
C GLU A 6 -1.12 10.78 -21.52
N ASN A 7 -1.77 9.84 -22.20
CA ASN A 7 -2.57 8.76 -21.59
C ASN A 7 -1.69 7.54 -21.37
N ILE A 8 -0.97 7.52 -20.24
CA ILE A 8 -0.16 6.39 -19.79
C ILE A 8 -0.42 6.18 -18.31
N ASP A 9 -0.73 4.96 -17.89
CA ASP A 9 -0.93 4.64 -16.47
C ASP A 9 -0.54 3.19 -16.17
N CYS A 10 0.15 2.96 -15.07
CA CYS A 10 0.50 1.64 -14.57
C CYS A 10 -0.43 1.15 -13.44
N ARG A 11 -1.47 1.93 -13.09
CA ARG A 11 -2.36 1.67 -11.95
C ARG A 11 -3.71 1.14 -12.41
N ILE A 12 -3.70 -0.07 -12.98
CA ILE A 12 -4.91 -0.71 -13.52
C ILE A 12 -5.97 -0.93 -12.44
N ASP A 13 -5.55 -1.21 -11.20
CA ASP A 13 -6.43 -1.39 -10.05
C ASP A 13 -7.02 -0.07 -9.50
N GLY A 14 -6.67 1.07 -10.08
CA GLY A 14 -7.18 2.39 -9.67
C GLY A 14 -6.51 2.98 -8.43
N ALA A 15 -5.46 2.36 -7.89
CA ALA A 15 -4.75 2.90 -6.73
C ALA A 15 -4.13 4.28 -7.03
N GLU A 16 -4.56 5.32 -6.34
CA GLU A 16 -4.04 6.68 -6.53
C GLU A 16 -2.74 6.92 -5.74
N ILE A 17 -1.68 6.25 -6.15
CA ILE A 17 -0.33 6.34 -5.59
C ILE A 17 0.65 6.98 -6.58
N GLY A 18 1.86 7.30 -6.11
CA GLY A 18 2.94 7.84 -6.95
C GLY A 18 3.02 9.37 -6.99
N LYS A 19 2.09 10.09 -6.36
CA LYS A 19 2.05 11.56 -6.34
C LYS A 19 2.92 12.20 -5.25
N HIS A 20 3.39 11.44 -4.25
CA HIS A 20 4.04 11.95 -3.04
C HIS A 20 5.51 11.54 -2.91
N GLY A 21 6.20 11.43 -4.02
CA GLY A 21 7.60 11.00 -4.07
C GLY A 21 7.77 9.49 -3.87
N ARG A 22 8.99 9.00 -4.10
CA ARG A 22 9.33 7.58 -4.17
C ARG A 22 9.04 6.83 -2.85
N ALA A 23 9.34 7.44 -1.72
CA ALA A 23 9.08 6.86 -0.40
C ALA A 23 7.58 6.60 -0.11
N GLY A 24 6.69 7.25 -0.85
CA GLY A 24 5.25 7.07 -0.71
C GLY A 24 4.67 5.83 -1.40
N TYR A 25 5.50 5.07 -2.15
CA TYR A 25 5.01 3.90 -2.88
C TYR A 25 5.96 2.70 -2.89
N ILE A 26 7.06 2.74 -2.15
CA ILE A 26 7.99 1.61 -2.06
C ILE A 26 7.92 0.93 -0.70
N PHE A 27 8.54 -0.24 -0.59
CA PHE A 27 8.80 -0.90 0.68
C PHE A 27 10.12 -0.37 1.26
N ASN A 28 10.03 0.74 2.03
CA ASN A 28 11.18 1.55 2.44
C ASN A 28 12.18 0.81 3.32
N SER A 29 11.68 0.01 4.28
CA SER A 29 12.53 -0.72 5.22
C SER A 29 13.28 -1.88 4.58
N LYS A 30 12.99 -2.21 3.32
CA LYS A 30 13.36 -3.47 2.68
C LYS A 30 12.80 -4.68 3.45
N ILE A 31 12.89 -5.87 2.89
CA ILE A 31 12.36 -7.08 3.54
C ILE A 31 13.09 -7.40 4.86
N ASN A 32 14.38 -7.12 4.96
CA ASN A 32 15.17 -7.35 6.16
C ASN A 32 14.81 -6.40 7.32
N GLY A 33 14.25 -5.23 7.05
CA GLY A 33 13.78 -4.33 8.10
C GLY A 33 12.70 -4.94 9.00
N ILE A 34 12.00 -5.98 8.54
CA ILE A 34 11.04 -6.71 9.38
C ILE A 34 11.73 -7.35 10.60
N ASP A 35 12.96 -7.83 10.43
CA ASP A 35 13.71 -8.47 11.52
C ASP A 35 14.12 -7.45 12.60
N GLU A 36 14.16 -6.17 12.26
CA GLU A 36 14.54 -5.06 13.13
C GLU A 36 13.34 -4.35 13.77
N ALA A 37 12.14 -4.55 13.23
CA ALA A 37 10.92 -3.92 13.72
C ALA A 37 10.49 -4.53 15.07
N ASP A 38 9.92 -3.72 15.94
CA ASP A 38 9.43 -4.11 17.26
C ASP A 38 7.92 -3.96 17.45
N ALA A 39 7.22 -3.31 16.49
CA ALA A 39 5.76 -3.31 16.37
C ALA A 39 5.35 -3.25 14.89
N LEU A 40 4.21 -3.84 14.55
CA LEU A 40 3.72 -3.88 13.17
C LEU A 40 2.22 -3.53 13.10
N LEU A 41 1.88 -2.59 12.24
CA LEU A 41 0.52 -2.32 11.79
C LEU A 41 0.37 -2.72 10.32
N ILE A 42 -0.59 -3.58 10.02
CA ILE A 42 -0.96 -3.96 8.65
C ILE A 42 -2.28 -3.30 8.32
N VAL A 43 -2.36 -2.61 7.17
CA VAL A 43 -3.56 -1.91 6.72
C VAL A 43 -3.91 -2.32 5.30
N GLY A 44 -5.06 -2.95 5.11
CA GLY A 44 -5.60 -3.31 3.79
C GLY A 44 -4.75 -4.29 2.99
N SER A 45 -4.09 -5.24 3.67
CA SER A 45 -3.30 -6.30 3.05
C SER A 45 -3.54 -7.65 3.71
N ASN A 46 -3.50 -8.69 2.90
CA ASN A 46 -3.34 -10.07 3.33
C ASN A 46 -1.97 -10.61 2.89
N PRO A 47 -0.91 -10.37 3.66
CA PRO A 47 0.46 -10.75 3.27
C PRO A 47 0.61 -12.26 3.02
N LYS A 48 -0.24 -13.09 3.63
CA LYS A 48 -0.22 -14.54 3.41
C LYS A 48 -0.49 -14.92 1.95
N ILE A 49 -1.35 -14.16 1.26
CA ILE A 49 -1.71 -14.40 -0.14
C ILE A 49 -0.92 -13.48 -1.06
N GLU A 50 -0.81 -12.19 -0.73
CA GLU A 50 -0.21 -11.17 -1.57
C GLU A 50 1.32 -11.25 -1.62
N ALA A 51 1.95 -11.66 -0.51
CA ALA A 51 3.40 -11.74 -0.37
C ALA A 51 3.82 -12.85 0.60
N PRO A 52 3.68 -14.14 0.23
CA PRO A 52 3.89 -15.28 1.15
C PRO A 52 5.27 -15.31 1.81
N VAL A 53 6.32 -14.93 1.10
CA VAL A 53 7.69 -14.86 1.63
C VAL A 53 7.81 -13.76 2.70
N LEU A 54 7.19 -12.61 2.46
CA LEU A 54 7.10 -11.52 3.43
C LEU A 54 6.34 -11.99 4.69
N ASN A 55 5.20 -12.65 4.50
CA ASN A 55 4.39 -13.21 5.59
C ASN A 55 5.17 -14.23 6.43
N ALA A 56 5.96 -15.09 5.79
CA ALA A 56 6.82 -16.05 6.48
C ALA A 56 7.89 -15.33 7.32
N ARG A 57 8.42 -14.19 6.84
CA ARG A 57 9.39 -13.38 7.59
C ARG A 57 8.74 -12.66 8.77
N ILE A 58 7.55 -12.11 8.61
CA ILE A 58 6.76 -11.54 9.71
C ILE A 58 6.52 -12.61 10.78
N ARG A 59 6.09 -13.81 10.37
CA ARG A 59 5.92 -14.93 11.30
C ARG A 59 7.23 -15.28 12.03
N LYS A 60 8.35 -15.36 11.31
CA LYS A 60 9.67 -15.63 11.92
C LYS A 60 10.00 -14.57 12.98
N ARG A 61 9.80 -13.28 12.68
CA ARG A 61 10.04 -12.18 13.63
C ARG A 61 9.09 -12.29 14.84
N TYR A 62 7.81 -12.59 14.60
CA TYR A 62 6.83 -12.81 15.69
C TYR A 62 7.27 -13.91 16.66
N LEU A 63 7.78 -15.04 16.15
CA LEU A 63 8.21 -16.17 16.96
C LEU A 63 9.44 -15.87 17.84
N GLN A 64 10.17 -14.82 17.57
CA GLN A 64 11.28 -14.33 18.41
C GLN A 64 10.77 -13.58 19.66
N GLY A 65 9.47 -13.28 19.74
CA GLY A 65 8.84 -12.58 20.84
C GLY A 65 8.90 -11.05 20.73
N ASN A 66 8.14 -10.38 21.61
CA ASN A 66 8.08 -8.92 21.71
C ASN A 66 7.85 -8.21 20.34
N PHE A 67 6.88 -8.71 19.59
CA PHE A 67 6.50 -8.14 18.29
C PHE A 67 4.99 -8.12 18.15
N PRO A 68 4.30 -7.16 18.79
CA PRO A 68 2.87 -6.99 18.65
C PRO A 68 2.51 -6.59 17.21
N ILE A 69 1.43 -7.20 16.73
CA ILE A 69 0.92 -6.97 15.37
C ILE A 69 -0.53 -6.53 15.48
N ALA A 70 -0.89 -5.46 14.77
CA ALA A 70 -2.27 -5.00 14.61
C ALA A 70 -2.69 -5.07 13.13
N LEU A 71 -3.98 -5.31 12.89
CA LEU A 71 -4.56 -5.41 11.55
C LEU A 71 -5.80 -4.52 11.43
N ILE A 72 -5.81 -3.67 10.40
CA ILE A 72 -6.99 -2.98 9.87
C ILE A 72 -7.21 -3.50 8.45
N GLY A 73 -8.34 -4.14 8.21
CA GLY A 73 -8.66 -4.76 6.93
C GLY A 73 -9.48 -6.02 7.09
N GLU A 74 -9.45 -6.89 6.12
CA GLU A 74 -10.16 -8.16 6.18
C GLU A 74 -9.55 -9.07 7.25
N ASN A 75 -10.41 -9.64 8.11
CA ASN A 75 -9.97 -10.50 9.22
C ASN A 75 -9.63 -11.91 8.72
N ASN A 76 -8.46 -12.05 8.15
CA ASN A 76 -7.93 -13.29 7.61
C ASN A 76 -6.92 -13.95 8.55
N ASN A 77 -6.80 -15.28 8.47
CA ASN A 77 -5.75 -16.01 9.19
C ASN A 77 -4.37 -15.74 8.56
N LEU A 78 -3.54 -14.93 9.21
CA LEU A 78 -2.19 -14.56 8.75
C LEU A 78 -1.09 -15.52 9.22
N THR A 79 -1.43 -16.60 9.93
CA THR A 79 -0.50 -17.59 10.50
C THR A 79 0.27 -17.15 11.75
N TYR A 80 -0.07 -15.99 12.31
CA TYR A 80 0.39 -15.44 13.59
C TYR A 80 -0.75 -14.65 14.25
N PRO A 81 -0.78 -14.53 15.57
CA PRO A 81 -1.75 -13.69 16.28
C PRO A 81 -1.58 -12.21 15.95
N PHE A 82 -2.67 -11.48 15.96
CA PHE A 82 -2.70 -10.03 15.80
C PHE A 82 -3.90 -9.42 16.55
N ASN A 83 -3.80 -8.15 16.90
CA ASN A 83 -4.91 -7.35 17.41
C ASN A 83 -5.74 -6.84 16.21
N TYR A 84 -6.96 -7.34 16.08
CA TYR A 84 -7.87 -6.92 15.02
C TYR A 84 -8.58 -5.62 15.38
N MET A 85 -8.38 -4.58 14.58
CA MET A 85 -8.92 -3.24 14.85
C MET A 85 -10.20 -2.93 14.09
N GLY A 86 -10.51 -3.66 13.01
CA GLY A 86 -11.67 -3.46 12.15
C GLY A 86 -11.34 -3.53 10.67
N SER A 87 -12.36 -3.43 9.82
CA SER A 87 -12.22 -3.58 8.36
C SER A 87 -12.40 -2.29 7.56
N ASN A 88 -12.79 -1.22 8.21
CA ASN A 88 -13.16 0.03 7.53
C ASN A 88 -12.11 1.12 7.70
N SER A 89 -12.08 2.07 6.76
CA SER A 89 -11.19 3.23 6.84
C SER A 89 -11.41 4.08 8.11
N ILE A 90 -12.63 4.08 8.66
CA ILE A 90 -12.92 4.79 9.91
C ILE A 90 -12.16 4.19 11.12
N ASP A 91 -11.79 2.91 11.05
CA ASP A 91 -11.07 2.24 12.14
C ASP A 91 -9.63 2.77 12.29
N ILE A 92 -9.08 3.43 11.26
CA ILE A 92 -7.80 4.13 11.32
C ILE A 92 -7.84 5.25 12.37
N LYS A 93 -9.00 5.88 12.59
CA LYS A 93 -9.17 6.91 13.63
C LYS A 93 -8.92 6.40 15.05
N LYS A 94 -9.10 5.10 15.30
CA LYS A 94 -8.76 4.47 16.58
C LYS A 94 -7.28 4.64 16.94
N LEU A 95 -6.42 4.78 15.90
CA LEU A 95 -4.99 5.05 16.09
C LEU A 95 -4.67 6.47 16.58
N ARG A 96 -5.67 7.36 16.72
CA ARG A 96 -5.53 8.67 17.36
C ARG A 96 -6.03 8.68 18.81
N ASP A 97 -6.69 7.60 19.24
CA ASP A 97 -7.14 7.46 20.62
C ASP A 97 -5.97 7.00 21.52
N LYS A 98 -5.48 7.90 22.36
CA LYS A 98 -4.39 7.67 23.30
C LYS A 98 -4.67 6.55 24.33
N ASN A 99 -5.94 6.22 24.54
CA ASN A 99 -6.34 5.13 25.44
C ASN A 99 -6.31 3.77 24.74
N HIS A 100 -6.34 3.75 23.41
CA HIS A 100 -6.34 2.51 22.64
C HIS A 100 -5.01 1.77 22.78
N GLU A 101 -5.08 0.47 23.00
CA GLU A 101 -3.88 -0.39 23.21
C GLU A 101 -2.87 -0.27 22.05
N THR A 102 -3.35 -0.33 20.80
CA THR A 102 -2.48 -0.24 19.61
C THR A 102 -1.78 1.13 19.53
N TYR A 103 -2.46 2.22 19.95
CA TYR A 103 -1.81 3.53 20.01
C TYR A 103 -0.59 3.50 20.95
N LYS A 104 -0.77 2.95 22.15
CA LYS A 104 0.31 2.86 23.15
C LYS A 104 1.47 1.99 22.64
N ILE A 105 1.16 0.83 22.07
CA ILE A 105 2.15 -0.08 21.49
C ILE A 105 2.99 0.63 20.42
N LEU A 106 2.36 1.35 19.49
CA LEU A 106 3.08 2.04 18.41
C LEU A 106 3.88 3.24 18.92
N MET A 107 3.40 3.93 19.95
CA MET A 107 4.11 5.06 20.58
C MET A 107 5.33 4.61 21.40
N ASP A 108 5.25 3.46 22.04
CA ASP A 108 6.33 2.92 22.88
C ASP A 108 7.40 2.17 22.06
N ALA A 109 7.10 1.85 20.80
CA ALA A 109 8.00 1.12 19.92
C ALA A 109 9.20 1.99 19.47
N GLU A 110 10.39 1.41 19.48
CA GLU A 110 11.61 2.05 18.98
C GLU A 110 11.67 2.04 17.46
N ARG A 111 11.20 0.95 16.83
CA ARG A 111 11.18 0.74 15.36
C ARG A 111 9.82 0.25 14.88
N PRO A 112 8.77 1.05 15.09
CA PRO A 112 7.44 0.68 14.60
C PRO A 112 7.40 0.61 13.07
N MET A 113 6.58 -0.30 12.53
CA MET A 113 6.41 -0.50 11.10
C MET A 113 4.94 -0.43 10.71
N ILE A 114 4.67 0.18 9.56
CA ILE A 114 3.36 0.16 8.90
C ILE A 114 3.51 -0.48 7.53
N ILE A 115 2.65 -1.45 7.21
CA ILE A 115 2.53 -2.03 5.87
C ILE A 115 1.13 -1.68 5.35
N VAL A 116 1.09 -0.90 4.25
CA VAL A 116 -0.15 -0.50 3.59
C VAL A 116 -0.30 -1.29 2.30
N GLY A 117 -1.35 -2.08 2.20
CA GLY A 117 -1.66 -2.87 1.00
C GLY A 117 -2.64 -2.20 0.04
N MET A 118 -2.78 -2.79 -1.15
CA MET A 118 -3.67 -2.27 -2.19
C MET A 118 -5.13 -2.32 -1.79
N GLY A 119 -5.56 -3.24 -0.93
CA GLY A 119 -6.93 -3.27 -0.41
C GLY A 119 -7.39 -1.98 0.29
N ALA A 120 -6.45 -1.21 0.87
CA ALA A 120 -6.73 0.11 1.43
C ALA A 120 -6.67 1.23 0.38
N LEU A 121 -5.95 1.04 -0.73
CA LEU A 121 -5.57 2.13 -1.66
C LEU A 121 -6.32 2.12 -2.99
N THR A 122 -7.03 1.04 -3.33
CA THR A 122 -7.73 0.89 -4.62
C THR A 122 -9.15 1.44 -4.62
N ASN A 123 -9.66 1.87 -3.49
CA ASN A 123 -10.96 2.54 -3.39
C ASN A 123 -10.82 4.07 -3.44
N GLY A 124 -11.93 4.77 -3.66
CA GLY A 124 -11.95 6.24 -3.77
C GLY A 124 -11.44 6.99 -2.52
N SER A 125 -11.30 6.32 -1.38
CA SER A 125 -10.72 6.87 -0.15
C SER A 125 -9.22 6.63 -0.04
N GLY A 126 -8.61 5.88 -0.97
CA GLY A 126 -7.20 5.49 -0.94
C GLY A 126 -6.22 6.65 -0.68
N PRO A 127 -6.31 7.79 -1.40
CA PRO A 127 -5.45 8.93 -1.16
C PRO A 127 -5.55 9.51 0.25
N ALA A 128 -6.77 9.59 0.80
CA ALA A 128 -7.01 10.09 2.15
C ALA A 128 -6.45 9.11 3.21
N ILE A 129 -6.63 7.81 2.98
CA ILE A 129 -6.06 6.76 3.84
C ILE A 129 -4.54 6.83 3.85
N LEU A 130 -3.92 6.95 2.68
CA LEU A 130 -2.46 7.02 2.56
C LEU A 130 -1.91 8.27 3.25
N HIS A 131 -2.58 9.41 3.11
CA HIS A 131 -2.22 10.65 3.80
C HIS A 131 -2.30 10.50 5.32
N GLU A 132 -3.44 10.01 5.83
CA GLU A 132 -3.66 9.77 7.25
C GLU A 132 -2.62 8.83 7.85
N LEU A 133 -2.32 7.72 7.16
CA LEU A 133 -1.32 6.76 7.62
C LEU A 133 0.11 7.33 7.62
N ARG A 134 0.42 8.28 6.74
CA ARG A 134 1.72 8.97 6.75
C ARG A 134 1.84 9.92 7.94
N GLU A 135 0.79 10.71 8.22
CA GLU A 135 0.76 11.56 9.43
C GLU A 135 0.89 10.73 10.71
N LEU A 136 0.18 9.59 10.79
CA LEU A 136 0.32 8.65 11.89
C LEU A 136 1.73 8.03 11.94
N GLY A 137 2.33 7.77 10.78
CA GLY A 137 3.70 7.29 10.66
C GLY A 137 4.73 8.28 11.22
N GLU A 138 4.54 9.57 11.01
CA GLU A 138 5.36 10.61 11.62
C GLU A 138 5.11 10.69 13.14
N LEU A 139 3.85 10.65 13.56
CA LEU A 139 3.46 10.69 14.98
C LEU A 139 4.07 9.54 15.78
N PHE A 140 4.03 8.33 15.25
CA PHE A 140 4.55 7.12 15.92
C PHE A 140 6.05 6.89 15.72
N GLY A 141 6.76 7.77 15.02
CA GLY A 141 8.17 7.58 14.71
C GLY A 141 8.45 6.41 13.74
N VAL A 142 7.46 6.02 12.94
CA VAL A 142 7.63 5.05 11.83
C VAL A 142 8.53 5.64 10.76
N ILE A 143 8.48 6.99 10.59
CA ILE A 143 9.30 7.74 9.65
C ILE A 143 10.19 8.68 10.47
N LYS A 144 11.48 8.36 10.57
CA LYS A 144 12.49 9.17 11.25
C LYS A 144 13.85 9.04 10.57
N LYS A 145 14.85 9.81 11.00
CA LYS A 145 16.16 9.92 10.35
C LYS A 145 16.84 8.57 10.08
N ASP A 146 16.82 7.68 11.06
CA ASP A 146 17.55 6.41 11.02
C ASP A 146 16.63 5.18 10.82
N TRP A 147 15.33 5.42 10.63
CA TRP A 147 14.34 4.37 10.44
C TRP A 147 13.21 4.84 9.53
N ASN A 148 12.93 4.09 8.47
CA ASN A 148 11.72 4.27 7.68
C ASN A 148 10.97 2.94 7.58
N GLY A 149 10.08 2.72 8.53
CA GLY A 149 9.19 1.57 8.61
C GLY A 149 7.87 1.75 7.83
N PHE A 150 7.70 2.84 7.08
CA PHE A 150 6.50 3.05 6.24
C PHE A 150 6.65 2.31 4.92
N ASN A 151 5.82 1.30 4.69
CA ASN A 151 5.95 0.38 3.56
C ASN A 151 4.64 0.28 2.80
N VAL A 152 4.72 0.35 1.47
CA VAL A 152 3.58 0.08 0.58
C VAL A 152 3.80 -1.26 -0.11
N LEU A 153 2.83 -2.16 0.04
CA LEU A 153 2.85 -3.49 -0.55
C LEU A 153 1.96 -3.53 -1.79
N HIS A 154 2.59 -3.76 -2.94
CA HIS A 154 1.90 -3.84 -4.22
C HIS A 154 1.52 -5.27 -4.56
N THR A 155 0.40 -5.43 -5.27
CA THR A 155 -0.02 -6.71 -5.88
C THR A 155 0.62 -6.95 -7.25
N SER A 156 1.19 -5.90 -7.87
CA SER A 156 1.84 -5.96 -9.19
C SER A 156 3.34 -5.69 -9.07
N ALA A 157 4.17 -6.68 -9.40
CA ALA A 157 5.63 -6.63 -9.23
C ALA A 157 6.30 -5.49 -10.02
N GLY A 158 5.83 -5.18 -11.23
CA GLY A 158 6.39 -4.14 -12.10
C GLY A 158 5.99 -2.71 -11.75
N ARG A 159 5.00 -2.52 -10.85
CA ARG A 159 4.42 -1.19 -10.58
C ARG A 159 5.44 -0.18 -10.04
N THR A 160 6.26 -0.58 -9.10
CA THR A 160 7.27 0.32 -8.53
C THR A 160 8.22 0.85 -9.60
N GLY A 161 8.73 -0.02 -10.49
CA GLY A 161 9.58 0.40 -11.60
C GLY A 161 8.84 1.30 -12.59
N ALA A 162 7.57 1.01 -12.88
CA ALA A 162 6.75 1.84 -13.75
C ALA A 162 6.52 3.24 -13.16
N LEU A 163 6.28 3.35 -11.85
CA LEU A 163 6.20 4.63 -11.14
C LEU A 163 7.53 5.38 -11.15
N ASP A 164 8.66 4.68 -10.97
CA ASP A 164 10.00 5.27 -11.00
C ASP A 164 10.33 5.91 -12.36
N VAL A 165 9.83 5.35 -13.47
CA VAL A 165 9.99 5.92 -14.83
C VAL A 165 8.86 6.85 -15.24
N GLY A 166 7.92 7.15 -14.35
CA GLY A 166 6.86 8.13 -14.57
C GLY A 166 5.70 7.62 -15.43
N CYS A 167 5.39 6.32 -15.42
CA CYS A 167 4.20 5.78 -16.08
C CYS A 167 2.91 6.18 -15.36
N LEU A 168 2.66 7.47 -15.31
CA LEU A 168 1.47 8.11 -14.77
C LEU A 168 0.88 9.07 -15.80
N PRO A 169 -0.46 9.27 -15.79
CA PRO A 169 -1.06 10.23 -16.69
C PRO A 169 -0.51 11.64 -16.46
N SER A 170 -0.31 12.38 -17.56
CA SER A 170 0.00 13.81 -17.49
C SER A 170 -1.14 14.58 -16.82
N LYS A 171 -0.97 15.90 -16.60
CA LYS A 171 -2.05 16.74 -16.03
C LYS A 171 -3.36 16.69 -16.82
N LYS A 172 -3.29 16.43 -18.13
CA LYS A 172 -4.44 16.30 -19.02
C LYS A 172 -4.69 14.85 -19.43
N GLY A 173 -3.81 13.93 -19.06
CA GLY A 173 -3.89 12.52 -19.40
C GLY A 173 -4.94 11.78 -18.58
N LEU A 174 -5.46 10.71 -19.17
CA LEU A 174 -6.46 9.85 -18.59
C LEU A 174 -5.82 8.73 -17.76
N SER A 175 -6.41 8.41 -16.62
CA SER A 175 -6.07 7.22 -15.82
C SER A 175 -6.46 5.94 -16.57
N ALA A 176 -5.90 4.80 -16.17
CA ALA A 176 -6.22 3.50 -16.78
C ALA A 176 -7.74 3.28 -16.92
N LYS A 177 -8.49 3.49 -15.83
CA LYS A 177 -9.95 3.36 -15.84
C LYS A 177 -10.62 4.30 -16.85
N GLN A 178 -10.18 5.54 -16.94
CA GLN A 178 -10.73 6.51 -17.91
C GLN A 178 -10.34 6.15 -19.35
N ILE A 179 -9.13 5.64 -19.59
CA ILE A 179 -8.70 5.17 -20.90
C ILE A 179 -9.66 4.09 -21.43
N PHE A 180 -10.01 3.12 -20.58
CA PHE A 180 -10.95 2.05 -20.98
C PHE A 180 -12.36 2.59 -21.20
N SER A 181 -12.88 3.43 -20.32
CA SER A 181 -14.20 4.05 -20.48
C SER A 181 -14.29 4.89 -21.76
N GLU A 182 -13.27 5.70 -22.07
CA GLU A 182 -13.24 6.53 -23.27
C GLU A 182 -13.05 5.70 -24.55
N SER A 183 -12.44 4.51 -24.46
CA SER A 183 -12.36 3.59 -25.60
C SER A 183 -13.72 3.00 -25.98
N GLU A 184 -14.60 2.75 -25.03
CA GLU A 184 -15.97 2.29 -25.28
C GLU A 184 -16.79 3.38 -26.01
N ASN A 185 -16.49 4.65 -25.72
CA ASN A 185 -17.13 5.81 -26.37
C ASN A 185 -16.47 6.18 -27.73
N SER A 186 -15.56 5.35 -28.25
CA SER A 186 -14.82 5.59 -29.50
C SER A 186 -13.96 6.87 -29.53
N ASN A 187 -13.65 7.42 -28.36
CA ASN A 187 -12.76 8.59 -28.23
C ASN A 187 -11.27 8.20 -28.26
N ILE A 188 -10.96 6.91 -28.09
CA ILE A 188 -9.61 6.34 -28.16
C ILE A 188 -9.58 5.29 -29.25
N SER A 189 -8.74 5.50 -30.27
CA SER A 189 -8.63 4.61 -31.42
C SER A 189 -7.66 3.44 -31.22
N PHE A 190 -6.75 3.54 -30.24
CA PHE A 190 -5.72 2.53 -30.02
C PHE A 190 -5.28 2.50 -28.57
N ILE A 191 -5.23 1.31 -27.98
CA ILE A 191 -4.69 1.05 -26.64
C ILE A 191 -3.55 0.05 -26.76
N TRP A 192 -2.41 0.38 -26.16
CA TRP A 192 -1.27 -0.52 -26.05
C TRP A 192 -1.18 -1.07 -24.64
N LEU A 193 -1.42 -2.37 -24.50
CA LEU A 193 -1.32 -3.09 -23.22
C LEU A 193 0.05 -3.78 -23.13
N ILE A 194 0.82 -3.45 -22.09
CA ILE A 194 2.16 -4.01 -21.88
C ILE A 194 2.17 -4.75 -20.55
N GLY A 195 2.36 -6.09 -20.58
CA GLY A 195 2.45 -6.94 -19.41
C GLY A 195 1.18 -6.97 -18.53
N VAL A 196 0.03 -6.75 -19.15
CA VAL A 196 -1.27 -6.73 -18.47
C VAL A 196 -1.94 -8.10 -18.60
N ASP A 197 -2.44 -8.64 -17.51
CA ASP A 197 -3.20 -9.89 -17.50
C ASP A 197 -4.63 -9.66 -18.05
N ASN A 198 -5.15 -10.64 -18.78
CA ASN A 198 -6.53 -10.61 -19.32
C ASN A 198 -7.59 -10.41 -18.22
N LYS A 199 -7.38 -10.94 -17.01
CA LYS A 199 -8.29 -10.75 -15.89
C LYS A 199 -8.31 -9.30 -15.40
N GLU A 200 -7.18 -8.62 -15.44
CA GLU A 200 -7.09 -7.21 -15.04
C GLU A 200 -7.86 -6.32 -16.01
N VAL A 201 -7.81 -6.62 -17.30
CA VAL A 201 -8.55 -5.88 -18.33
C VAL A 201 -10.06 -6.12 -18.24
N LEU A 202 -10.50 -7.35 -17.94
CA LEU A 202 -11.92 -7.68 -17.78
C LEU A 202 -12.56 -6.99 -16.59
N ASN A 203 -11.80 -6.68 -15.55
CA ASN A 203 -12.28 -5.99 -14.36
C ASN A 203 -12.40 -4.45 -14.54
N LEU A 204 -11.98 -3.92 -15.69
CA LEU A 204 -12.07 -2.50 -16.01
C LEU A 204 -13.31 -2.13 -16.83
N LYS A 205 -14.10 -3.14 -17.24
CA LYS A 205 -15.36 -2.96 -17.99
C LYS A 205 -16.54 -2.67 -17.07
#